data_cf2b3d282866e3c5689e08139a1b9057
#
_entry.id   cf2b3d282866e3c5689e08139a1b9057
#
_cell.length_a   1.000
_cell.length_b   1.000
_cell.length_c   1.000
_cell.angle_alpha   90.00
_cell.angle_beta   90.00
_cell.angle_gamma   90.00
#
_symmetry.space_group_name_H-M   'P 1'
#
loop_
_entity.id
_entity.type
_entity.pdbx_description
1 polymer ?
#
loop_
_entity_poly.entity_id
_entity_poly.type
_entity_poly.pdbx_seq_one_letter_code
_entity_poly.pdbx_strand_id
1 'polypeptide(L)'
;MKIEIYNKLIKYGRYKIANWVVVDILGSKQKVDEFLQGQLTSDINAINDTGFQLSSICDHKGFVICDFIIHRDGDVYKIIISNELADIFIEELMPFAQFYSVKFQLNEQKVVGCVMNASNSNLSYWCNKEYCLGLEIYDEHFDHDDLINENEWLLGHKLAKILFLDQKNIKKYRPVEINYDLLRVSFDKGCYRGQEIVARMKYLGVDRRRFSTVITKDAFEVDERIKVVGKTLNFRDIKIFSAIIKNSELDTLIDLDGVINII
;
A
#
# COMPACT_ATOMS: atom_id res chain seq x y z
N MET A 1 0.93 -2.38 -25.53
CA MET A 1 0.95 -3.83 -25.21
C MET A 1 0.24 -4.01 -23.88
N LYS A 2 -0.74 -4.91 -23.79
CA LYS A 2 -1.64 -4.95 -22.62
C LYS A 2 -0.93 -5.51 -21.39
N ILE A 3 -1.28 -5.01 -20.19
CA ILE A 3 -0.80 -5.46 -18.87
C ILE A 3 -0.92 -6.98 -18.67
N GLU A 4 -1.91 -7.60 -19.31
CA GLU A 4 -2.19 -9.05 -19.32
C GLU A 4 -0.97 -9.94 -19.67
N ILE A 5 0.00 -9.42 -20.43
CA ILE A 5 1.22 -10.17 -20.78
C ILE A 5 2.13 -10.33 -19.57
N TYR A 6 2.18 -9.31 -18.70
CA TYR A 6 3.04 -9.33 -17.51
C TYR A 6 2.40 -10.08 -16.34
N ASN A 7 1.07 -10.22 -16.33
CA ASN A 7 0.38 -11.05 -15.36
C ASN A 7 0.79 -12.53 -15.45
N LYS A 8 1.29 -12.98 -16.60
CA LYS A 8 1.91 -14.32 -16.76
C LYS A 8 3.20 -14.50 -15.95
N LEU A 9 3.81 -13.42 -15.48
CA LEU A 9 4.98 -13.47 -14.59
C LEU A 9 4.55 -13.64 -13.12
N ILE A 10 3.27 -13.44 -12.80
CA ILE A 10 2.73 -13.63 -11.46
C ILE A 10 2.81 -15.11 -11.09
N LYS A 11 3.43 -15.35 -9.94
CA LYS A 11 3.46 -16.65 -9.31
C LYS A 11 2.60 -16.61 -8.05
N TYR A 12 1.67 -17.54 -7.96
CA TYR A 12 0.83 -17.70 -6.77
C TYR A 12 1.63 -18.37 -5.66
N GLY A 13 1.39 -17.95 -4.44
CA GLY A 13 2.04 -18.51 -3.26
C GLY A 13 2.16 -17.50 -2.12
N ARG A 14 2.95 -17.90 -1.13
CA ARG A 14 3.11 -17.20 0.15
C ARG A 14 4.53 -16.69 0.35
N TYR A 15 4.65 -15.48 0.85
CA TYR A 15 5.92 -14.84 1.18
C TYR A 15 5.98 -14.44 2.67
N LYS A 16 6.96 -14.95 3.41
CA LYS A 16 7.20 -14.56 4.81
C LYS A 16 7.74 -13.13 4.87
N ILE A 17 6.94 -12.20 5.39
CA ILE A 17 7.34 -10.79 5.48
C ILE A 17 8.05 -10.57 6.83
N ALA A 18 9.37 -10.53 6.80
CA ALA A 18 10.19 -10.45 8.02
C ALA A 18 10.22 -9.06 8.67
N ASN A 19 9.95 -8.01 7.90
CA ASN A 19 10.10 -6.61 8.33
C ASN A 19 8.77 -5.89 8.58
N TRP A 20 7.67 -6.62 8.70
CA TRP A 20 6.38 -6.07 9.10
C TRP A 20 5.99 -6.56 10.50
N VAL A 21 5.26 -5.72 11.20
CA VAL A 21 4.76 -5.97 12.55
C VAL A 21 3.26 -5.75 12.60
N VAL A 22 2.63 -6.35 13.61
CA VAL A 22 1.22 -6.18 13.92
C VAL A 22 1.09 -5.30 15.15
N VAL A 23 0.24 -4.27 15.07
CA VAL A 23 -0.10 -3.39 16.19
C VAL A 23 -1.59 -3.53 16.46
N ASP A 24 -1.94 -4.07 17.61
CA ASP A 24 -3.32 -4.15 18.09
C ASP A 24 -3.80 -2.79 18.58
N ILE A 25 -5.02 -2.41 18.20
CA ILE A 25 -5.68 -1.19 18.64
C ILE A 25 -6.70 -1.55 19.73
N LEU A 26 -6.37 -1.21 20.95
CA LEU A 26 -7.12 -1.63 22.13
C LEU A 26 -7.97 -0.49 22.70
N GLY A 27 -9.22 -0.80 23.05
CA GLY A 27 -10.18 0.13 23.63
C GLY A 27 -11.61 -0.39 23.52
N SER A 28 -12.61 0.38 23.94
CA SER A 28 -13.99 0.00 23.64
C SER A 28 -14.24 0.20 22.14
N LYS A 29 -14.99 -0.71 21.53
CA LYS A 29 -15.24 -0.72 20.08
C LYS A 29 -15.65 0.65 19.55
N GLN A 30 -16.67 1.27 20.17
CA GLN A 30 -17.17 2.57 19.73
C GLN A 30 -16.07 3.64 19.72
N LYS A 31 -15.23 3.70 20.76
CA LYS A 31 -14.15 4.71 20.85
C LYS A 31 -13.03 4.45 19.84
N VAL A 32 -12.73 3.18 19.60
CA VAL A 32 -11.75 2.78 18.59
C VAL A 32 -12.27 3.13 17.19
N ASP A 33 -13.54 2.83 16.90
CA ASP A 33 -14.18 3.17 15.62
C ASP A 33 -14.14 4.70 15.37
N GLU A 34 -14.55 5.50 16.35
CA GLU A 34 -14.53 6.96 16.25
C GLU A 34 -13.09 7.50 16.06
N PHE A 35 -12.14 6.97 16.83
CA PHE A 35 -10.74 7.35 16.73
C PHE A 35 -10.16 7.04 15.34
N LEU A 36 -10.27 5.78 14.89
CA LEU A 36 -9.72 5.36 13.61
C LEU A 36 -10.40 6.11 12.46
N GLN A 37 -11.71 6.29 12.52
CA GLN A 37 -12.44 7.02 11.49
C GLN A 37 -11.98 8.48 11.38
N GLY A 38 -11.56 9.11 12.45
CA GLY A 38 -11.04 10.49 12.47
C GLY A 38 -9.58 10.62 12.08
N GLN A 39 -8.80 9.54 12.05
CA GLN A 39 -7.36 9.58 11.77
C GLN A 39 -6.99 8.95 10.42
N LEU A 40 -7.62 7.86 10.03
CA LEU A 40 -7.29 7.10 8.83
C LEU A 40 -7.90 7.71 7.59
N THR A 41 -7.22 7.56 6.45
CA THR A 41 -7.71 8.03 5.15
C THR A 41 -8.80 7.13 4.57
N SER A 42 -8.81 5.84 4.89
CA SER A 42 -9.82 4.88 4.46
C SER A 42 -11.06 4.90 5.38
N ASP A 43 -12.18 4.41 4.89
CA ASP A 43 -13.40 4.23 5.69
C ASP A 43 -13.36 2.87 6.39
N ILE A 44 -13.20 2.85 7.71
CA ILE A 44 -13.17 1.62 8.49
C ILE A 44 -14.50 0.87 8.51
N ASN A 45 -15.62 1.57 8.27
CA ASN A 45 -16.94 0.94 8.20
C ASN A 45 -17.11 0.07 6.94
N ALA A 46 -16.23 0.24 5.95
CA ALA A 46 -16.19 -0.61 4.75
C ALA A 46 -15.44 -1.92 4.96
N ILE A 47 -14.80 -2.13 6.12
CA ILE A 47 -14.06 -3.37 6.42
C ILE A 47 -15.04 -4.41 6.96
N ASN A 48 -15.12 -5.56 6.32
CA ASN A 48 -15.85 -6.73 6.83
C ASN A 48 -15.21 -7.25 8.13
N ASP A 49 -15.94 -8.04 8.92
CA ASP A 49 -15.51 -8.51 10.24
C ASP A 49 -14.21 -9.32 10.28
N THR A 50 -13.75 -9.83 9.13
CA THR A 50 -12.46 -10.54 8.96
C THR A 50 -11.68 -9.98 7.78
N GLY A 51 -12.01 -8.75 7.35
CA GLY A 51 -11.47 -8.16 6.14
C GLY A 51 -10.15 -7.42 6.35
N PHE A 52 -9.47 -7.19 5.23
CA PHE A 52 -8.27 -6.38 5.13
C PHE A 52 -8.53 -5.16 4.26
N GLN A 53 -7.94 -4.03 4.60
CA GLN A 53 -8.07 -2.80 3.82
C GLN A 53 -6.76 -2.03 3.81
N LEU A 54 -6.38 -1.52 2.62
CA LEU A 54 -5.29 -0.56 2.49
C LEU A 54 -5.67 0.78 3.12
N SER A 55 -4.79 1.34 3.94
CA SER A 55 -5.02 2.64 4.58
C SER A 55 -3.74 3.45 4.73
N SER A 56 -3.87 4.68 5.17
CA SER A 56 -2.76 5.57 5.49
C SER A 56 -3.18 6.64 6.50
N ILE A 57 -2.21 7.33 7.08
CA ILE A 57 -2.40 8.58 7.81
C ILE A 57 -1.68 9.73 7.13
N CYS A 58 -2.27 10.92 7.18
CA CYS A 58 -1.69 12.14 6.65
C CYS A 58 -1.42 13.16 7.75
N ASP A 59 -0.51 14.08 7.51
CA ASP A 59 -0.39 15.31 8.31
C ASP A 59 -1.47 16.33 7.93
N HIS A 60 -1.52 17.45 8.66
CA HIS A 60 -2.48 18.54 8.40
C HIS A 60 -2.27 19.24 7.04
N LYS A 61 -1.12 19.03 6.37
CA LYS A 61 -0.82 19.53 5.02
C LYS A 61 -1.14 18.50 3.94
N GLY A 62 -1.73 17.35 4.32
CA GLY A 62 -2.10 16.27 3.42
C GLY A 62 -0.93 15.44 2.89
N PHE A 63 0.26 15.51 3.51
CA PHE A 63 1.35 14.60 3.19
C PHE A 63 1.17 13.27 3.92
N VAL A 64 1.42 12.16 3.21
CA VAL A 64 1.38 10.82 3.81
C VAL A 64 2.53 10.66 4.80
N ILE A 65 2.19 10.24 6.03
CA ILE A 65 3.15 9.94 7.10
C ILE A 65 3.46 8.45 7.09
N CYS A 66 2.43 7.63 7.23
CA CYS A 66 2.52 6.17 7.23
C CYS A 66 1.43 5.58 6.37
N ASP A 67 1.72 4.43 5.82
CA ASP A 67 0.77 3.56 5.14
C ASP A 67 0.86 2.14 5.70
N PHE A 68 -0.24 1.44 5.66
CA PHE A 68 -0.39 0.13 6.28
C PHE A 68 -1.58 -0.61 5.71
N ILE A 69 -1.76 -1.83 6.16
CA ILE A 69 -2.99 -2.59 5.98
C ILE A 69 -3.68 -2.66 7.33
N ILE A 70 -4.96 -2.33 7.38
CA ILE A 70 -5.80 -2.53 8.55
C ILE A 70 -6.59 -3.82 8.39
N HIS A 71 -6.58 -4.64 9.41
CA HIS A 71 -7.36 -5.86 9.52
C HIS A 71 -8.35 -5.73 10.67
N ARG A 72 -9.56 -6.21 10.45
CA ARG A 72 -10.55 -6.34 11.50
C ARG A 72 -10.69 -7.80 11.89
N ASP A 73 -10.49 -8.10 13.17
CA ASP A 73 -10.63 -9.42 13.78
C ASP A 73 -11.70 -9.35 14.88
N GLY A 74 -12.96 -9.56 14.48
CA GLY A 74 -14.11 -9.33 15.32
C GLY A 74 -14.25 -7.86 15.73
N ASP A 75 -14.05 -7.57 17.02
CA ASP A 75 -14.09 -6.21 17.56
C ASP A 75 -12.71 -5.54 17.68
N VAL A 76 -11.64 -6.24 17.36
CA VAL A 76 -10.26 -5.73 17.43
C VAL A 76 -9.78 -5.32 16.05
N TYR A 77 -9.13 -4.15 15.97
CA TYR A 77 -8.42 -3.74 14.78
C TYR A 77 -6.93 -3.98 14.96
N LYS A 78 -6.32 -4.52 13.90
CA LYS A 78 -4.89 -4.77 13.80
C LYS A 78 -4.31 -3.92 12.67
N ILE A 79 -3.26 -3.18 12.95
CA ILE A 79 -2.49 -2.44 11.95
C ILE A 79 -1.27 -3.28 11.57
N ILE A 80 -1.19 -3.65 10.30
CA ILE A 80 -0.07 -4.41 9.74
C ILE A 80 0.78 -3.42 8.96
N ILE A 81 1.98 -3.14 9.47
CA ILE A 81 2.82 -2.03 9.05
C ILE A 81 4.29 -2.44 8.99
N SER A 82 5.08 -1.76 8.14
CA SER A 82 6.53 -1.91 8.15
C SER A 82 7.10 -1.55 9.53
N ASN A 83 8.03 -2.35 10.04
CA ASN A 83 8.69 -2.12 11.33
C ASN A 83 9.33 -0.72 11.40
N GLU A 84 9.86 -0.22 10.29
CA GLU A 84 10.44 1.13 10.22
C GLU A 84 9.43 2.27 10.47
N LEU A 85 8.14 2.02 10.26
CA LEU A 85 7.07 3.01 10.37
C LEU A 85 6.21 2.82 11.63
N ALA A 86 6.34 1.71 12.34
CA ALA A 86 5.46 1.36 13.46
C ALA A 86 5.55 2.37 14.61
N ASP A 87 6.77 2.72 15.04
CA ASP A 87 6.96 3.71 16.10
C ASP A 87 6.43 5.09 15.69
N ILE A 88 6.70 5.49 14.44
CA ILE A 88 6.23 6.76 13.88
C ILE A 88 4.69 6.80 13.84
N PHE A 89 4.05 5.70 13.45
CA PHE A 89 2.59 5.58 13.47
C PHE A 89 2.02 5.75 14.89
N ILE A 90 2.63 5.10 15.87
CA ILE A 90 2.21 5.19 17.27
C ILE A 90 2.42 6.60 17.80
N GLU A 91 3.59 7.20 17.62
CA GLU A 91 3.93 8.55 18.08
C GLU A 91 3.00 9.62 17.49
N GLU A 92 2.75 9.55 16.18
CA GLU A 92 1.86 10.51 15.48
C GLU A 92 0.39 10.42 15.92
N LEU A 93 -0.05 9.25 16.36
CA LEU A 93 -1.45 9.03 16.78
C LEU A 93 -1.66 9.09 18.29
N MET A 94 -0.63 8.91 19.10
CA MET A 94 -0.71 8.90 20.57
C MET A 94 -1.43 10.12 21.17
N PRO A 95 -1.17 11.37 20.73
CA PRO A 95 -1.86 12.53 21.28
C PRO A 95 -3.37 12.48 21.11
N PHE A 96 -3.85 11.88 20.02
CA PHE A 96 -5.27 11.73 19.73
C PHE A 96 -5.88 10.52 20.44
N ALA A 97 -5.14 9.40 20.47
CA ALA A 97 -5.58 8.15 21.09
C ALA A 97 -5.95 8.32 22.58
N GLN A 98 -5.24 9.19 23.29
CA GLN A 98 -5.50 9.50 24.70
C GLN A 98 -6.91 10.04 24.94
N PHE A 99 -7.45 10.88 24.06
CA PHE A 99 -8.80 11.43 24.18
C PHE A 99 -9.88 10.35 24.06
N TYR A 100 -9.60 9.29 23.30
CA TYR A 100 -10.50 8.17 23.10
C TYR A 100 -10.24 7.00 24.05
N SER A 101 -9.24 7.12 24.93
CA SER A 101 -8.77 6.01 25.78
C SER A 101 -8.37 4.78 24.96
N VAL A 102 -7.80 4.99 23.78
CA VAL A 102 -7.27 3.97 22.89
C VAL A 102 -5.80 3.73 23.22
N LYS A 103 -5.36 2.47 23.13
CA LYS A 103 -3.97 2.04 23.35
C LYS A 103 -3.48 1.27 22.15
N PHE A 104 -2.18 1.33 21.92
CA PHE A 104 -1.46 0.55 20.91
C PHE A 104 -0.65 -0.54 21.62
N GLN A 105 -0.68 -1.74 21.09
CA GLN A 105 0.11 -2.86 21.59
C GLN A 105 0.77 -3.58 20.42
N LEU A 106 2.11 -3.62 20.43
CA LEU A 106 2.87 -4.48 19.50
C LEU A 106 2.54 -5.94 19.79
N ASN A 107 2.24 -6.68 18.73
CA ASN A 107 1.90 -8.09 18.77
C ASN A 107 3.04 -8.91 18.16
N GLU A 108 3.32 -10.09 18.72
CA GLU A 108 4.37 -10.98 18.23
C GLU A 108 3.97 -11.81 17.00
N GLN A 109 2.74 -11.66 16.53
CA GLN A 109 2.22 -12.35 15.35
C GLN A 109 3.09 -12.08 14.12
N LYS A 110 3.22 -13.10 13.28
CA LYS A 110 3.98 -13.03 12.03
C LYS A 110 3.06 -12.77 10.86
N VAL A 111 3.58 -12.08 9.86
CA VAL A 111 2.85 -11.67 8.67
C VAL A 111 3.34 -12.44 7.46
N VAL A 112 2.41 -12.97 6.70
CA VAL A 112 2.66 -13.65 5.43
C VAL A 112 1.87 -12.98 4.32
N GLY A 113 2.57 -12.55 3.29
CA GLY A 113 1.96 -12.03 2.07
C GLY A 113 1.49 -13.14 1.16
N CYS A 114 0.30 -13.00 0.59
CA CYS A 114 -0.30 -13.99 -0.29
C CYS A 114 -0.55 -13.41 -1.69
N VAL A 115 -0.06 -14.09 -2.70
CA VAL A 115 -0.46 -13.87 -4.10
C VAL A 115 -1.37 -15.03 -4.49
N MET A 116 -2.64 -14.75 -4.73
CA MET A 116 -3.68 -15.75 -4.88
C MET A 116 -4.39 -15.62 -6.23
N ASN A 117 -5.02 -16.69 -6.69
CA ASN A 117 -5.95 -16.61 -7.82
C ASN A 117 -7.16 -15.74 -7.42
N ALA A 118 -7.72 -15.01 -8.38
CA ALA A 118 -8.86 -14.09 -8.17
C ALA A 118 -10.12 -14.75 -7.57
N SER A 119 -10.24 -16.08 -7.60
CA SER A 119 -11.32 -16.82 -6.93
C SER A 119 -11.21 -16.87 -5.39
N ASN A 120 -10.04 -16.55 -4.81
CA ASN A 120 -9.74 -16.65 -3.38
C ASN A 120 -9.64 -15.26 -2.71
N SER A 121 -10.74 -14.53 -2.64
CA SER A 121 -10.74 -13.12 -2.23
C SER A 121 -10.85 -12.85 -0.72
N ASN A 122 -11.14 -13.83 0.13
CA ASN A 122 -11.49 -13.59 1.55
C ASN A 122 -10.34 -12.99 2.40
N LEU A 123 -9.08 -13.23 2.03
CA LEU A 123 -7.89 -12.70 2.73
C LEU A 123 -7.26 -11.50 2.01
N SER A 124 -7.92 -10.98 0.99
CA SER A 124 -7.33 -9.98 0.11
C SER A 124 -7.64 -8.56 0.55
N TYR A 125 -6.65 -7.68 0.38
CA TYR A 125 -6.82 -6.23 0.43
C TYR A 125 -6.87 -5.58 -0.95
N TRP A 126 -6.58 -6.35 -2.01
CA TRP A 126 -6.68 -5.91 -3.40
C TRP A 126 -6.85 -7.10 -4.33
N CYS A 127 -7.71 -6.94 -5.35
CA CYS A 127 -7.95 -7.92 -6.40
C CYS A 127 -8.16 -7.27 -7.75
N ASN A 128 -7.79 -8.01 -8.79
CA ASN A 128 -8.25 -7.78 -10.15
C ASN A 128 -8.87 -9.07 -10.71
N LYS A 129 -9.06 -9.15 -12.03
CA LYS A 129 -9.66 -10.33 -12.69
C LYS A 129 -8.75 -11.56 -12.71
N GLU A 130 -7.46 -11.42 -12.42
CA GLU A 130 -6.45 -12.46 -12.60
C GLU A 130 -5.86 -12.90 -11.27
N TYR A 131 -5.57 -11.98 -10.36
CA TYR A 131 -4.98 -12.31 -9.06
C TYR A 131 -5.43 -11.37 -7.95
N CYS A 132 -5.26 -11.83 -6.72
CA CYS A 132 -5.45 -11.05 -5.50
C CYS A 132 -4.15 -10.96 -4.71
N LEU A 133 -3.99 -9.85 -4.00
CA LEU A 133 -2.97 -9.64 -2.99
C LEU A 133 -3.63 -9.64 -1.61
N GLY A 134 -3.12 -10.45 -0.71
CA GLY A 134 -3.68 -10.63 0.62
C GLY A 134 -2.64 -10.85 1.69
N LEU A 135 -3.10 -11.04 2.91
CA LEU A 135 -2.27 -11.35 4.06
C LEU A 135 -2.86 -12.49 4.88
N GLU A 136 -1.96 -13.20 5.55
CA GLU A 136 -2.27 -14.13 6.64
C GLU A 136 -1.45 -13.73 7.86
N ILE A 137 -2.04 -13.86 9.06
CA ILE A 137 -1.41 -13.54 10.34
C ILE A 137 -1.34 -14.82 11.17
N TYR A 138 -0.16 -15.13 11.70
CA TYR A 138 0.13 -16.38 12.43
C TYR A 138 0.73 -16.11 13.80
N ASP A 139 0.38 -16.95 14.76
CA ASP A 139 0.93 -16.88 16.12
C ASP A 139 2.28 -17.59 16.24
N GLU A 140 2.46 -18.83 15.76
CA GLU A 140 3.68 -19.61 16.02
C GLU A 140 4.27 -20.34 14.81
N HIS A 141 3.53 -21.15 14.07
CA HIS A 141 4.06 -22.00 13.01
C HIS A 141 3.47 -21.67 11.65
N PHE A 142 4.36 -21.40 10.71
CA PHE A 142 4.05 -21.26 9.31
C PHE A 142 4.74 -22.39 8.55
N ASP A 143 3.96 -23.36 8.08
CA ASP A 143 4.43 -24.46 7.25
C ASP A 143 3.55 -24.54 6.00
N HIS A 144 4.12 -24.14 4.86
CA HIS A 144 3.46 -24.15 3.56
C HIS A 144 4.46 -24.49 2.46
N ASP A 145 4.03 -25.34 1.53
CA ASP A 145 4.84 -25.80 0.39
C ASP A 145 4.88 -24.77 -0.77
N ASP A 146 3.95 -23.81 -0.80
CA ASP A 146 3.76 -22.85 -1.89
C ASP A 146 4.50 -21.52 -1.68
N LEU A 147 5.77 -21.58 -1.23
CA LEU A 147 6.57 -20.37 -0.97
C LEU A 147 7.00 -19.70 -2.27
N ILE A 148 6.87 -18.36 -2.27
CA ILE A 148 7.42 -17.46 -3.27
C ILE A 148 8.51 -16.57 -2.65
N ASN A 149 9.37 -16.00 -3.48
CA ASN A 149 10.40 -15.08 -3.02
C ASN A 149 9.90 -13.63 -2.98
N GLU A 150 10.72 -12.74 -2.39
CA GLU A 150 10.39 -11.31 -2.26
C GLU A 150 10.10 -10.63 -3.62
N ASN A 151 10.86 -10.94 -4.67
CA ASN A 151 10.67 -10.32 -5.97
C ASN A 151 9.33 -10.74 -6.60
N GLU A 152 8.91 -11.99 -6.42
CA GLU A 152 7.62 -12.51 -6.87
C GLU A 152 6.46 -11.84 -6.12
N TRP A 153 6.60 -11.65 -4.80
CA TRP A 153 5.66 -10.89 -3.97
C TRP A 153 5.58 -9.42 -4.41
N LEU A 154 6.71 -8.74 -4.54
CA LEU A 154 6.77 -7.34 -4.94
C LEU A 154 6.29 -7.10 -6.38
N LEU A 155 6.43 -8.08 -7.28
CA LEU A 155 5.92 -7.99 -8.63
C LEU A 155 4.40 -7.78 -8.66
N GLY A 156 3.66 -8.53 -7.85
CA GLY A 156 2.22 -8.36 -7.70
C GLY A 156 1.84 -6.94 -7.35
N HIS A 157 2.53 -6.33 -6.37
CA HIS A 157 2.31 -4.94 -5.97
C HIS A 157 2.63 -3.93 -7.08
N LYS A 158 3.74 -4.14 -7.80
CA LYS A 158 4.10 -3.24 -8.90
C LYS A 158 3.06 -3.26 -10.02
N LEU A 159 2.59 -4.44 -10.42
CA LEU A 159 1.57 -4.55 -11.45
C LEU A 159 0.20 -4.03 -10.98
N ALA A 160 -0.09 -4.10 -9.69
CA ALA A 160 -1.26 -3.50 -9.04
C ALA A 160 -1.10 -1.98 -8.80
N LYS A 161 0.06 -1.40 -9.06
CA LYS A 161 0.44 -0.01 -8.71
C LYS A 161 0.25 0.31 -7.23
N ILE A 162 0.54 -0.66 -6.37
CA ILE A 162 0.53 -0.50 -4.92
C ILE A 162 1.94 -0.17 -4.47
N LEU A 163 2.08 0.93 -3.73
CA LEU A 163 3.30 1.33 -3.05
C LEU A 163 3.12 1.12 -1.55
N PHE A 164 4.19 0.67 -0.89
CA PHE A 164 4.39 0.83 0.54
C PHE A 164 5.60 1.73 0.75
N LEU A 165 5.44 2.72 1.63
CA LEU A 165 6.48 3.70 1.91
C LEU A 165 7.57 3.08 2.78
N ASP A 166 8.79 3.53 2.57
CA ASP A 166 9.91 3.39 3.49
C ASP A 166 10.07 4.68 4.33
N GLN A 167 10.87 4.62 5.37
CA GLN A 167 11.12 5.76 6.27
C GLN A 167 11.64 7.00 5.52
N LYS A 168 12.39 6.82 4.43
CA LYS A 168 12.96 7.91 3.63
C LYS A 168 11.89 8.70 2.88
N ASN A 169 10.71 8.13 2.69
CA ASN A 169 9.62 8.71 1.91
C ASN A 169 8.49 9.34 2.73
N ILE A 170 8.63 9.34 4.06
CA ILE A 170 7.69 10.01 4.98
C ILE A 170 7.57 11.50 4.65
N LYS A 171 6.33 12.00 4.60
CA LYS A 171 5.99 13.42 4.33
C LYS A 171 6.57 13.98 3.02
N LYS A 172 6.85 13.08 2.03
CA LYS A 172 7.32 13.49 0.69
C LYS A 172 6.23 13.55 -0.36
N TYR A 173 5.18 12.77 -0.19
CA TYR A 173 4.13 12.61 -1.19
C TYR A 173 2.75 12.86 -0.60
N ARG A 174 1.86 13.35 -1.45
CA ARG A 174 0.43 13.38 -1.16
C ARG A 174 -0.28 12.19 -1.80
N PRO A 175 -1.44 11.75 -1.29
CA PRO A 175 -2.14 10.56 -1.77
C PRO A 175 -2.32 10.49 -3.29
N VAL A 176 -2.66 11.60 -3.93
CA VAL A 176 -2.88 11.66 -5.40
C VAL A 176 -1.60 11.38 -6.19
N GLU A 177 -0.43 11.76 -5.68
CA GLU A 177 0.85 11.58 -6.39
C GLU A 177 1.31 10.12 -6.43
N ILE A 178 0.80 9.27 -5.53
CA ILE A 178 1.20 7.87 -5.35
C ILE A 178 0.03 6.88 -5.42
N ASN A 179 -1.06 7.25 -6.11
CA ASN A 179 -2.28 6.46 -6.32
C ASN A 179 -3.02 6.05 -5.03
N TYR A 180 -2.72 6.64 -3.88
CA TYR A 180 -3.44 6.33 -2.64
C TYR A 180 -4.88 6.85 -2.69
N ASP A 181 -5.15 7.90 -3.45
CA ASP A 181 -6.48 8.40 -3.71
C ASP A 181 -7.41 7.37 -4.40
N LEU A 182 -6.83 6.36 -5.03
CA LEU A 182 -7.56 5.26 -5.67
C LEU A 182 -7.65 4.00 -4.78
N LEU A 183 -6.73 3.85 -3.83
CA LEU A 183 -6.54 2.59 -3.11
C LEU A 183 -6.72 2.69 -1.60
N ARG A 184 -6.44 3.86 -1.02
CA ARG A 184 -6.31 4.04 0.44
C ARG A 184 -7.16 5.17 1.01
N VAL A 185 -7.79 5.99 0.16
CA VAL A 185 -8.58 7.15 0.58
C VAL A 185 -10.03 6.94 0.25
N SER A 186 -10.90 7.11 1.24
CA SER A 186 -12.33 7.26 1.02
C SER A 186 -12.67 8.74 1.01
N PHE A 187 -13.36 9.20 -0.04
CA PHE A 187 -13.84 10.57 -0.18
C PHE A 187 -15.30 10.75 0.32
N ASP A 188 -15.99 9.63 0.59
CA ASP A 188 -17.39 9.60 1.01
C ASP A 188 -17.56 9.45 2.54
N LYS A 189 -16.44 9.34 3.27
CA LYS A 189 -16.42 9.26 4.73
C LYS A 189 -16.43 10.62 5.41
N GLY A 190 -16.63 10.64 6.74
CA GLY A 190 -16.46 11.82 7.57
C GLY A 190 -15.03 12.35 7.62
N CYS A 191 -14.84 13.50 8.29
CA CYS A 191 -13.56 14.20 8.35
C CYS A 191 -12.42 13.35 8.95
N TYR A 192 -11.24 13.48 8.38
CA TYR A 192 -10.00 12.93 8.92
C TYR A 192 -8.84 13.94 8.76
N ARG A 193 -7.75 13.72 9.47
CA ARG A 193 -6.60 14.61 9.46
C ARG A 193 -6.00 14.79 8.06
N GLY A 194 -5.94 16.05 7.57
CA GLY A 194 -5.42 16.40 6.24
C GLY A 194 -6.42 16.28 5.09
N GLN A 195 -7.66 15.86 5.34
CA GLN A 195 -8.68 15.62 4.32
C GLN A 195 -8.90 16.82 3.40
N GLU A 196 -8.95 18.05 3.92
CA GLU A 196 -9.21 19.25 3.11
C GLU A 196 -8.22 19.37 1.95
N ILE A 197 -6.93 19.20 2.24
CA ILE A 197 -5.88 19.30 1.23
C ILE A 197 -5.93 18.11 0.26
N VAL A 198 -6.17 16.90 0.76
CA VAL A 198 -6.29 15.69 -0.06
C VAL A 198 -7.48 15.81 -1.02
N ALA A 199 -8.65 16.21 -0.53
CA ALA A 199 -9.85 16.42 -1.34
C ALA A 199 -9.65 17.56 -2.35
N ARG A 200 -9.04 18.68 -1.93
CA ARG A 200 -8.73 19.80 -2.82
C ARG A 200 -7.82 19.36 -3.96
N MET A 201 -6.81 18.57 -3.70
CA MET A 201 -5.93 18.05 -4.77
C MET A 201 -6.67 17.12 -5.72
N LYS A 202 -7.55 16.26 -5.19
CA LYS A 202 -8.36 15.34 -6.01
C LYS A 202 -9.30 16.05 -6.96
N TYR A 203 -10.03 17.06 -6.47
CA TYR A 203 -11.13 17.68 -7.21
C TYR A 203 -10.76 18.98 -7.90
N LEU A 204 -9.79 19.74 -7.39
CA LEU A 204 -9.38 21.05 -7.89
C LEU A 204 -7.92 21.12 -8.32
N GLY A 205 -7.13 20.09 -8.00
CA GLY A 205 -5.72 20.02 -8.33
C GLY A 205 -5.48 19.75 -9.81
N VAL A 206 -4.40 20.33 -10.35
CA VAL A 206 -3.87 19.91 -11.64
C VAL A 206 -3.05 18.64 -11.38
N ASP A 207 -3.49 17.52 -11.94
CA ASP A 207 -2.78 16.25 -11.90
C ASP A 207 -1.49 16.34 -12.74
N ARG A 208 -0.39 16.71 -12.09
CA ARG A 208 0.90 16.95 -12.75
C ARG A 208 1.81 15.75 -12.76
N ARG A 209 1.59 14.81 -11.82
CA ARG A 209 2.46 13.63 -11.62
C ARG A 209 1.61 12.45 -11.22
N ARG A 210 1.99 11.28 -11.72
CA ARG A 210 1.36 10.02 -11.34
C ARG A 210 2.39 8.95 -11.01
N PHE A 211 2.00 8.10 -10.09
CA PHE A 211 2.68 6.86 -9.81
C PHE A 211 2.36 5.85 -10.89
N SER A 212 3.41 5.31 -11.51
CA SER A 212 3.32 4.37 -12.61
C SER A 212 4.27 3.20 -12.39
N THR A 213 4.00 2.08 -13.03
CA THR A 213 4.93 0.97 -13.15
C THR A 213 5.59 1.03 -14.51
N VAL A 214 6.91 1.11 -14.53
CA VAL A 214 7.73 1.17 -15.74
C VAL A 214 8.38 -0.19 -15.97
N ILE A 215 8.30 -0.65 -17.20
CA ILE A 215 8.87 -1.92 -17.67
C ILE A 215 9.84 -1.59 -18.79
N THR A 216 11.10 -2.01 -18.64
CA THR A 216 12.17 -1.70 -19.57
C THR A 216 12.97 -2.94 -19.92
N LYS A 217 13.79 -2.86 -21.00
CA LYS A 217 14.87 -3.81 -21.21
C LYS A 217 15.90 -3.71 -20.07
N ASP A 218 16.61 -4.79 -19.78
CA ASP A 218 17.59 -4.81 -18.68
C ASP A 218 18.72 -3.78 -18.86
N ALA A 219 19.16 -3.54 -20.08
CA ALA A 219 20.20 -2.56 -20.41
C ALA A 219 19.73 -1.08 -20.35
N PHE A 220 18.43 -0.82 -20.08
CA PHE A 220 17.93 0.56 -20.05
C PHE A 220 18.53 1.33 -18.87
N GLU A 221 19.11 2.49 -19.17
CA GLU A 221 19.52 3.48 -18.17
C GLU A 221 18.32 4.40 -17.86
N VAL A 222 18.04 4.56 -16.56
CA VAL A 222 16.85 5.32 -16.12
C VAL A 222 17.03 6.79 -16.49
N ASP A 223 16.11 7.30 -17.31
CA ASP A 223 16.04 8.71 -17.69
C ASP A 223 15.78 9.60 -16.45
N GLU A 224 16.43 10.76 -16.37
CA GLU A 224 16.36 11.70 -15.23
C GLU A 224 14.94 12.19 -14.92
N ARG A 225 14.04 12.17 -15.89
CA ARG A 225 12.61 12.51 -15.74
C ARG A 225 11.81 11.45 -14.98
N ILE A 226 12.35 10.24 -14.85
CA ILE A 226 11.73 9.10 -14.18
C ILE A 226 12.22 9.04 -12.74
N LYS A 227 11.38 9.48 -11.79
CA LYS A 227 11.72 9.36 -10.38
C LYS A 227 11.35 7.98 -9.85
N VAL A 228 12.32 7.07 -9.79
CA VAL A 228 12.14 5.71 -9.26
C VAL A 228 11.78 5.76 -7.77
N VAL A 229 10.83 4.92 -7.37
CA VAL A 229 10.38 4.75 -5.98
C VAL A 229 10.36 3.28 -5.62
N GLY A 230 11.00 2.96 -4.50
CA GLY A 230 11.13 1.60 -4.01
C GLY A 230 12.10 0.72 -4.83
N LYS A 231 12.05 -0.59 -4.59
CA LYS A 231 12.97 -1.57 -5.18
C LYS A 231 12.71 -1.79 -6.67
N THR A 232 13.75 -1.84 -7.49
CA THR A 232 13.70 -2.32 -8.89
C THR A 232 13.78 -3.85 -8.90
N LEU A 233 12.95 -4.48 -9.71
CA LEU A 233 12.93 -5.93 -9.91
C LEU A 233 13.55 -6.27 -11.26
N ASN A 234 14.41 -7.28 -11.27
CA ASN A 234 15.02 -7.80 -12.49
C ASN A 234 14.45 -9.18 -12.78
N PHE A 235 13.91 -9.36 -13.99
CA PHE A 235 13.36 -10.61 -14.49
C PHE A 235 13.96 -10.91 -15.87
N ARG A 236 14.95 -11.81 -15.92
CA ARG A 236 15.69 -12.15 -17.17
C ARG A 236 16.16 -10.88 -17.88
N ASP A 237 15.53 -10.54 -19.01
CA ASP A 237 15.93 -9.45 -19.90
C ASP A 237 15.17 -8.13 -19.65
N ILE A 238 14.37 -8.05 -18.55
CA ILE A 238 13.57 -6.86 -18.24
C ILE A 238 13.78 -6.39 -16.81
N LYS A 239 13.67 -5.06 -16.62
CA LYS A 239 13.52 -4.38 -15.33
C LYS A 239 12.09 -3.91 -15.15
N ILE A 240 11.56 -4.08 -13.92
CA ILE A 240 10.24 -3.59 -13.53
C ILE A 240 10.41 -2.74 -12.27
N PHE A 241 10.03 -1.49 -12.35
CA PHE A 241 10.13 -0.57 -11.20
C PHE A 241 8.95 0.39 -11.14
N SER A 242 8.69 0.89 -9.96
CA SER A 242 7.69 1.93 -9.73
C SER A 242 8.34 3.30 -9.85
N ALA A 243 7.62 4.27 -10.40
CA ALA A 243 8.13 5.62 -10.59
C ALA A 243 7.02 6.68 -10.47
N ILE A 244 7.41 7.89 -10.13
CA ILE A 244 6.56 9.07 -10.23
C ILE A 244 7.00 9.84 -11.47
N ILE A 245 6.06 10.02 -12.41
CA ILE A 245 6.27 10.60 -13.72
C ILE A 245 5.32 11.78 -13.90
N LYS A 246 5.80 12.87 -14.52
CA LYS A 246 4.92 13.96 -14.92
C LYS A 246 4.04 13.54 -16.09
N ASN A 247 2.75 13.86 -16.01
CA ASN A 247 1.80 13.48 -17.05
C ASN A 247 2.18 14.01 -18.44
N SER A 248 2.79 15.21 -18.50
CA SER A 248 3.26 15.80 -19.75
C SER A 248 4.46 15.08 -20.39
N GLU A 249 5.10 14.18 -19.67
CA GLU A 249 6.31 13.46 -20.12
C GLU A 249 5.99 12.01 -20.52
N LEU A 250 4.81 11.49 -20.16
CA LEU A 250 4.45 10.07 -20.37
C LEU A 250 4.61 9.62 -21.83
N ASP A 251 4.07 10.39 -22.78
CA ASP A 251 4.11 10.01 -24.20
C ASP A 251 5.54 9.98 -24.74
N THR A 252 6.37 10.94 -24.32
CA THR A 252 7.79 10.98 -24.74
C THR A 252 8.62 9.91 -24.08
N LEU A 253 8.30 9.49 -22.85
CA LEU A 253 9.04 8.45 -22.12
C LEU A 253 8.71 7.05 -22.63
N ILE A 254 7.48 6.81 -23.05
CA ILE A 254 7.09 5.50 -23.61
C ILE A 254 7.78 5.21 -24.94
N ASP A 255 8.16 6.25 -25.68
CA ASP A 255 8.86 6.15 -26.98
C ASP A 255 10.38 6.02 -26.85
N LEU A 256 10.95 6.07 -25.63
CA LEU A 256 12.39 5.88 -25.43
C LEU A 256 12.81 4.45 -25.79
N ASP A 257 13.97 4.34 -26.48
CA ASP A 257 14.54 3.01 -26.73
C ASP A 257 14.86 2.30 -25.42
N GLY A 258 14.38 1.09 -25.30
CA GLY A 258 14.50 0.28 -24.09
C GLY A 258 13.32 0.38 -23.12
N VAL A 259 12.44 1.38 -23.22
CA VAL A 259 11.15 1.35 -22.52
C VAL A 259 10.21 0.41 -23.28
N ILE A 260 9.66 -0.56 -22.56
CA ILE A 260 8.73 -1.55 -23.13
C ILE A 260 7.28 -1.13 -22.84
N ASN A 261 7.03 -0.63 -21.62
CA ASN A 261 5.69 -0.18 -21.22
C ASN A 261 5.75 0.73 -20.00
N ILE A 262 4.77 1.63 -19.88
CA ILE A 262 4.45 2.40 -18.69
C ILE A 262 2.97 2.17 -18.39
N ILE A 263 2.69 1.64 -17.16
CA ILE A 263 1.35 1.24 -16.75
C ILE A 263 0.82 2.22 -15.73
#